data_3ca535cc242a319d63fc767ea5d2169d
#
_entry.id   3ca535cc242a319d63fc767ea5d2169d
#
_cell.length_a   1.000
_cell.length_b   1.000
_cell.length_c   1.000
_cell.angle_alpha   90.00
_cell.angle_beta   90.00
_cell.angle_gamma   90.00
#
_symmetry.space_group_name_H-M   'P 1'
#
loop_
_entity.id
_entity.type
_entity.pdbx_description
1 polymer ?
#
loop_
_entity_poly.entity_id
_entity_poly.type
_entity_poly.pdbx_seq_one_letter_code
_entity_poly.pdbx_strand_id
1 'polypeptide(L)'
;KHPAKYIYRKPPALDDGWPTATLDEENIDRPAMERFIQRLIDVPQDSVNAPQHHAFLLVRHGKLVMEEYFHGYSRERLHDTRSASKSMTSVFVGAVMNDDWRLTLNSLVYQVMNGGSFPADLDPQKRTMTLEHLLTMSAGYYCDDTDDKAPGNEETMSDQTQEPDYYRYILNVPMATPPGEKSVYCSAVANLALGMAGAALHDFPLYAFDRLVAKPLRLGVYAWGLDPAGNPFGGGSVQYLPRDFIKFGQLLLDKGRWNGHQILSPEFATRSISPLYHLRKVTYGYLWWIEDLPYKKRTVRAFMALGAGGQLVMGIPELDLVIGLYAANYGTRTQGHLREVIPQFVLPAVREPGDDQNAPVIDQEYTNPYGASPDGSRVKP
;
A
#
# COMPACT_ATOMS: atom_id res chain seq x y z
N LYS A 1 36.65 8.20 0.79
CA LYS A 1 36.25 8.38 2.21
C LYS A 1 35.46 7.14 2.60
N HIS A 2 35.87 6.45 3.64
CA HIS A 2 35.01 5.37 4.21
C HIS A 2 33.75 6.00 4.81
N PRO A 3 32.56 5.42 4.60
CA PRO A 3 31.35 5.91 5.25
C PRO A 3 31.54 5.90 6.77
N ALA A 4 30.94 6.87 7.45
CA ALA A 4 30.98 6.92 8.91
C ALA A 4 30.25 5.69 9.48
N LYS A 5 30.74 5.18 10.63
CA LYS A 5 30.06 4.12 11.34
C LYS A 5 28.70 4.62 11.80
N TYR A 6 27.64 3.88 11.44
CA TYR A 6 26.29 4.17 11.90
C TYR A 6 26.15 3.95 13.40
N ILE A 7 25.47 4.84 14.08
CA ILE A 7 25.09 4.76 15.49
C ILE A 7 23.60 5.08 15.59
N TYR A 8 22.82 4.15 16.10
CA TYR A 8 21.38 4.32 16.28
C TYR A 8 21.07 5.52 17.19
N ARG A 9 19.99 6.21 16.83
CA ARG A 9 19.38 7.26 17.65
C ARG A 9 17.87 7.07 17.69
N LYS A 10 17.27 7.22 18.88
CA LYS A 10 15.83 7.22 19.05
C LYS A 10 15.20 8.32 18.17
N PRO A 11 14.11 8.01 17.45
CA PRO A 11 13.36 9.04 16.72
C PRO A 11 12.90 10.18 17.63
N PRO A 12 12.93 11.44 17.18
CA PRO A 12 12.43 12.55 17.96
C PRO A 12 10.90 12.47 18.10
N ALA A 13 10.39 12.83 19.27
CA ALA A 13 8.96 13.05 19.48
C ALA A 13 8.54 14.33 18.74
N LEU A 14 7.52 14.23 17.90
CA LEU A 14 6.92 15.32 17.15
C LEU A 14 5.42 15.38 17.40
N ASP A 15 4.80 16.50 17.03
CA ASP A 15 3.34 16.66 17.12
C ASP A 15 2.63 16.10 15.86
N ASP A 16 2.95 14.86 15.51
CA ASP A 16 2.43 14.17 14.32
C ASP A 16 1.58 12.94 14.64
N GLY A 17 1.37 12.67 15.93
CA GLY A 17 0.57 11.55 16.41
C GLY A 17 1.36 10.27 16.69
N TRP A 18 2.66 10.21 16.36
CA TRP A 18 3.51 9.06 16.68
C TRP A 18 4.12 9.13 18.06
N PRO A 19 3.79 8.20 19.00
CA PRO A 19 4.65 7.95 20.13
C PRO A 19 6.02 7.41 19.66
N THR A 20 7.09 7.69 20.39
CA THR A 20 8.42 7.17 20.07
C THR A 20 9.01 6.38 21.22
N ALA A 21 9.80 5.36 20.90
CA ALA A 21 10.54 4.54 21.84
C ALA A 21 11.91 4.18 21.27
N THR A 22 12.77 3.59 22.06
CA THR A 22 14.02 2.97 21.58
C THR A 22 13.75 1.55 21.07
N LEU A 23 14.67 1.03 20.25
CA LEU A 23 14.65 -0.38 19.82
C LEU A 23 14.63 -1.33 21.01
N ASP A 24 15.48 -1.07 22.02
CA ASP A 24 15.61 -1.91 23.21
C ASP A 24 14.31 -1.93 24.05
N GLU A 25 13.63 -0.77 24.21
CA GLU A 25 12.34 -0.69 24.91
C GLU A 25 11.24 -1.53 24.24
N GLU A 26 11.32 -1.71 22.93
CA GLU A 26 10.32 -2.45 22.15
C GLU A 26 10.80 -3.82 21.69
N ASN A 27 11.80 -4.40 22.38
CA ASN A 27 12.32 -5.75 22.14
C ASN A 27 12.80 -5.98 20.70
N ILE A 28 13.53 -5.03 20.14
CA ILE A 28 14.22 -5.15 18.85
C ILE A 28 15.73 -5.12 19.10
N ASP A 29 16.44 -6.10 18.55
CA ASP A 29 17.88 -6.21 18.69
C ASP A 29 18.59 -5.01 18.02
N ARG A 30 19.04 -4.07 18.84
CA ARG A 30 19.68 -2.84 18.36
C ARG A 30 20.98 -3.13 17.59
N PRO A 31 21.90 -3.98 18.03
CA PRO A 31 23.10 -4.30 17.26
C PRO A 31 22.78 -4.89 15.89
N ALA A 32 21.75 -5.71 15.74
CA ALA A 32 21.33 -6.26 14.46
C ALA A 32 20.79 -5.16 13.54
N MET A 33 19.98 -4.23 14.06
CA MET A 33 19.46 -3.11 13.28
C MET A 33 20.57 -2.13 12.90
N GLU A 34 21.54 -1.88 13.77
CA GLU A 34 22.71 -1.07 13.43
C GLU A 34 23.52 -1.70 12.28
N ARG A 35 23.73 -3.02 12.32
CA ARG A 35 24.37 -3.73 11.20
C ARG A 35 23.56 -3.64 9.91
N PHE A 36 22.22 -3.77 10.01
CA PHE A 36 21.35 -3.64 8.85
C PHE A 36 21.43 -2.25 8.21
N ILE A 37 21.32 -1.18 8.99
CA ILE A 37 21.45 0.20 8.46
C ILE A 37 22.84 0.44 7.89
N GLN A 38 23.90 -0.06 8.56
CA GLN A 38 25.26 0.03 8.03
C GLN A 38 25.39 -0.65 6.66
N ARG A 39 24.75 -1.80 6.45
CA ARG A 39 24.68 -2.46 5.12
C ARG A 39 24.05 -1.56 4.07
N LEU A 40 22.96 -0.84 4.41
CA LEU A 40 22.33 0.09 3.47
C LEU A 40 23.24 1.28 3.13
N ILE A 41 24.02 1.77 4.09
CA ILE A 41 25.00 2.85 3.90
C ILE A 41 26.18 2.39 3.04
N ASP A 42 26.66 1.17 3.25
CA ASP A 42 27.84 0.62 2.62
C ASP A 42 27.61 0.10 1.19
N VAL A 43 26.35 0.08 0.73
CA VAL A 43 26.05 -0.35 -0.65
C VAL A 43 26.81 0.51 -1.65
N PRO A 44 27.66 -0.08 -2.51
CA PRO A 44 28.34 0.66 -3.54
C PRO A 44 27.36 1.32 -4.50
N GLN A 45 27.59 2.59 -4.82
CA GLN A 45 26.75 3.38 -5.74
C GLN A 45 27.44 3.53 -7.09
N ASP A 46 28.05 2.47 -7.59
CA ASP A 46 28.86 2.41 -8.81
C ASP A 46 28.15 1.81 -10.02
N SER A 47 26.88 1.47 -9.87
CA SER A 47 26.06 0.83 -10.89
C SER A 47 24.64 1.40 -10.90
N VAL A 48 24.01 1.45 -12.08
CA VAL A 48 22.58 1.80 -12.23
C VAL A 48 21.65 0.81 -11.52
N ASN A 49 22.15 -0.37 -11.19
CA ASN A 49 21.42 -1.37 -10.41
C ASN A 49 21.74 -1.32 -8.91
N ALA A 50 22.56 -0.36 -8.46
CA ALA A 50 22.80 -0.19 -7.03
C ALA A 50 21.49 0.16 -6.30
N PRO A 51 21.17 -0.51 -5.18
CA PRO A 51 19.97 -0.20 -4.42
C PRO A 51 19.96 1.27 -3.94
N GLN A 52 18.89 1.98 -4.29
CA GLN A 52 18.65 3.37 -3.91
C GLN A 52 17.58 3.41 -2.81
N HIS A 53 18.00 3.41 -1.56
CA HIS A 53 17.11 3.61 -0.40
C HIS A 53 16.98 5.10 -0.13
N HIS A 54 15.78 5.59 0.13
CA HIS A 54 15.55 6.99 0.50
C HIS A 54 15.09 7.15 1.94
N ALA A 55 14.31 6.19 2.45
CA ALA A 55 13.91 6.16 3.85
C ALA A 55 13.68 4.72 4.32
N PHE A 56 13.97 4.47 5.60
CA PHE A 56 13.57 3.26 6.32
C PHE A 56 12.96 3.67 7.66
N LEU A 57 11.74 3.21 7.93
CA LEU A 57 11.04 3.48 9.18
C LEU A 57 10.53 2.17 9.79
N LEU A 58 10.58 2.09 11.13
CA LEU A 58 10.16 0.92 11.87
C LEU A 58 9.28 1.34 13.06
N VAL A 59 8.12 0.72 13.16
CA VAL A 59 7.16 0.90 14.24
C VAL A 59 6.94 -0.44 14.94
N ARG A 60 6.95 -0.46 16.26
CA ARG A 60 6.61 -1.61 17.08
C ARG A 60 5.67 -1.21 18.22
N HIS A 61 4.63 -2.01 18.47
CA HIS A 61 3.60 -1.73 19.47
C HIS A 61 3.04 -0.31 19.38
N GLY A 62 2.79 0.18 18.15
CA GLY A 62 2.31 1.51 17.87
C GLY A 62 3.30 2.65 18.12
N LYS A 63 4.57 2.38 18.35
CA LYS A 63 5.62 3.38 18.62
C LYS A 63 6.66 3.38 17.51
N LEU A 64 7.00 4.56 17.00
CA LEU A 64 8.08 4.73 16.05
C LEU A 64 9.42 4.53 16.78
N VAL A 65 10.17 3.49 16.37
CA VAL A 65 11.43 3.09 17.04
C VAL A 65 12.66 3.34 16.18
N MET A 66 12.49 3.54 14.87
CA MET A 66 13.59 3.86 13.96
C MET A 66 13.05 4.67 12.78
N GLU A 67 13.82 5.67 12.37
CA GLU A 67 13.64 6.41 11.12
C GLU A 67 15.00 6.85 10.59
N GLU A 68 15.33 6.39 9.39
CA GLU A 68 16.58 6.70 8.73
C GLU A 68 16.35 7.20 7.31
N TYR A 69 17.15 8.15 6.88
CA TYR A 69 17.04 8.83 5.59
C TYR A 69 18.37 8.80 4.87
N PHE A 70 18.33 8.59 3.55
CA PHE A 70 19.51 8.40 2.72
C PHE A 70 19.47 9.33 1.49
N HIS A 71 20.61 9.56 0.85
CA HIS A 71 20.72 10.28 -0.41
C HIS A 71 20.06 11.68 -0.41
N GLY A 72 20.14 12.41 0.72
CA GLY A 72 19.56 13.74 0.85
C GLY A 72 18.06 13.79 1.04
N TYR A 73 17.43 12.65 1.31
CA TYR A 73 16.03 12.62 1.78
C TYR A 73 15.95 12.94 3.27
N SER A 74 14.77 13.38 3.70
CA SER A 74 14.48 13.72 5.10
C SER A 74 13.02 13.46 5.42
N ARG A 75 12.66 13.60 6.71
CA ARG A 75 11.27 13.44 7.15
C ARG A 75 10.32 14.49 6.59
N GLU A 76 10.85 15.64 6.18
CA GLU A 76 10.10 16.77 5.63
C GLU A 76 9.97 16.72 4.10
N ARG A 77 10.58 15.73 3.45
CA ARG A 77 10.57 15.62 2.00
C ARG A 77 9.49 14.66 1.54
N LEU A 78 8.58 15.16 0.71
CA LEU A 78 7.58 14.32 0.02
C LEU A 78 8.26 13.29 -0.88
N HIS A 79 7.68 12.09 -0.92
CA HIS A 79 8.11 11.02 -1.81
C HIS A 79 6.92 10.40 -2.53
N ASP A 80 7.09 10.13 -3.82
CA ASP A 80 6.08 9.44 -4.64
C ASP A 80 5.96 7.98 -4.19
N THR A 81 4.74 7.57 -3.84
CA THR A 81 4.43 6.22 -3.38
C THR A 81 4.09 5.26 -4.52
N ARG A 82 3.96 5.76 -5.74
CA ARG A 82 3.57 4.96 -6.90
C ARG A 82 2.31 4.14 -6.60
N SER A 83 2.26 2.91 -7.07
CA SER A 83 1.13 2.00 -6.87
C SER A 83 0.82 1.67 -5.39
N ALA A 84 1.72 1.96 -4.44
CA ALA A 84 1.40 1.77 -3.02
C ALA A 84 0.21 2.62 -2.59
N SER A 85 -0.03 3.77 -3.23
CA SER A 85 -1.20 4.62 -2.94
C SER A 85 -2.54 3.99 -3.29
N LYS A 86 -2.60 2.90 -4.07
CA LYS A 86 -3.84 2.11 -4.23
C LYS A 86 -4.38 1.63 -2.88
N SER A 87 -3.50 1.23 -1.98
CA SER A 87 -3.89 0.84 -0.62
C SER A 87 -4.46 2.03 0.17
N MET A 88 -3.98 3.26 -0.06
CA MET A 88 -4.54 4.48 0.53
C MET A 88 -5.90 4.83 -0.10
N THR A 89 -6.11 4.52 -1.38
CA THR A 89 -7.44 4.58 -2.01
C THR A 89 -8.42 3.62 -1.31
N SER A 90 -8.00 2.40 -0.98
CA SER A 90 -8.81 1.46 -0.19
C SER A 90 -9.18 2.04 1.19
N VAL A 91 -8.22 2.67 1.88
CA VAL A 91 -8.48 3.33 3.16
C VAL A 91 -9.51 4.45 3.00
N PHE A 92 -9.39 5.26 1.95
CA PHE A 92 -10.38 6.31 1.67
C PHE A 92 -11.78 5.74 1.42
N VAL A 93 -11.89 4.71 0.59
CA VAL A 93 -13.18 4.02 0.36
C VAL A 93 -13.78 3.51 1.66
N GLY A 94 -12.96 2.86 2.49
CA GLY A 94 -13.41 2.38 3.80
C GLY A 94 -13.84 3.50 4.75
N ALA A 95 -13.17 4.65 4.71
CA ALA A 95 -13.54 5.82 5.49
C ALA A 95 -14.88 6.41 5.03
N VAL A 96 -15.11 6.46 3.72
CA VAL A 96 -16.43 6.86 3.17
C VAL A 96 -17.53 5.91 3.60
N MET A 97 -17.31 4.60 3.52
CA MET A 97 -18.27 3.60 4.00
C MET A 97 -18.57 3.72 5.50
N ASN A 98 -17.58 4.12 6.29
CA ASN A 98 -17.75 4.34 7.73
C ASN A 98 -18.51 5.64 8.05
N ASP A 99 -18.39 6.64 7.19
CA ASP A 99 -19.09 7.96 7.31
C ASP A 99 -20.51 7.90 6.73
N ASP A 100 -20.71 7.21 5.63
CA ASP A 100 -21.99 7.14 4.91
C ASP A 100 -22.44 5.69 4.65
N TRP A 101 -23.46 5.26 5.38
CA TRP A 101 -24.03 3.91 5.29
C TRP A 101 -24.60 3.56 3.89
N ARG A 102 -24.82 4.53 3.00
CA ARG A 102 -25.34 4.32 1.65
C ARG A 102 -24.32 3.68 0.72
N LEU A 103 -23.01 3.87 0.98
CA LEU A 103 -21.96 3.16 0.27
C LEU A 103 -21.61 1.87 1.00
N THR A 104 -21.73 0.74 0.31
CA THR A 104 -21.40 -0.59 0.83
C THR A 104 -20.56 -1.36 -0.18
N LEU A 105 -19.96 -2.45 0.23
CA LEU A 105 -19.23 -3.35 -0.67
C LEU A 105 -20.09 -3.87 -1.83
N ASN A 106 -21.40 -4.01 -1.62
CA ASN A 106 -22.36 -4.47 -2.62
C ASN A 106 -22.95 -3.34 -3.49
N SER A 107 -22.58 -2.09 -3.26
CA SER A 107 -23.03 -0.97 -4.08
C SER A 107 -22.60 -1.18 -5.53
N LEU A 108 -23.57 -1.03 -6.44
CA LEU A 108 -23.35 -1.28 -7.87
C LEU A 108 -22.65 -0.10 -8.53
N VAL A 109 -21.49 -0.35 -9.11
CA VAL A 109 -20.59 0.67 -9.66
C VAL A 109 -21.34 1.60 -10.63
N TYR A 110 -22.02 1.02 -11.62
CA TYR A 110 -22.68 1.80 -12.68
C TYR A 110 -23.91 2.58 -12.20
N GLN A 111 -24.57 2.15 -11.12
CA GLN A 111 -25.62 2.94 -10.50
C GLN A 111 -25.05 4.14 -9.76
N VAL A 112 -24.04 3.93 -8.91
CA VAL A 112 -23.42 5.02 -8.15
C VAL A 112 -22.79 6.05 -9.10
N MET A 113 -22.06 5.61 -10.11
CA MET A 113 -21.39 6.50 -11.07
C MET A 113 -22.37 7.20 -12.04
N ASN A 114 -23.61 6.76 -12.15
CA ASN A 114 -24.64 7.32 -13.00
C ASN A 114 -25.83 7.91 -12.20
N GLY A 115 -25.55 8.44 -11.01
CA GLY A 115 -26.56 9.17 -10.21
C GLY A 115 -27.71 8.33 -9.68
N GLY A 116 -27.50 7.02 -9.42
CA GLY A 116 -28.46 6.11 -8.80
C GLY A 116 -29.21 5.19 -9.77
N SER A 117 -28.99 5.30 -11.08
CA SER A 117 -29.62 4.46 -12.11
C SER A 117 -28.58 3.86 -13.05
N PHE A 118 -28.93 2.76 -13.71
CA PHE A 118 -28.07 2.23 -14.78
C PHE A 118 -28.19 3.07 -16.07
N PRO A 119 -27.09 3.24 -16.82
CA PRO A 119 -27.17 3.69 -18.21
C PRO A 119 -28.09 2.78 -19.04
N ALA A 120 -28.82 3.37 -20.02
CA ALA A 120 -29.85 2.66 -20.79
C ALA A 120 -29.30 1.44 -21.53
N ASP A 121 -28.17 1.61 -22.23
CA ASP A 121 -27.57 0.58 -23.09
C ASP A 121 -26.34 -0.11 -22.43
N LEU A 122 -26.40 -0.27 -21.09
CA LEU A 122 -25.31 -0.88 -20.36
C LEU A 122 -25.20 -2.37 -20.65
N ASP A 123 -23.96 -2.84 -20.94
CA ASP A 123 -23.62 -4.25 -21.02
C ASP A 123 -24.15 -5.01 -19.79
N PRO A 124 -24.92 -6.12 -19.99
CA PRO A 124 -25.49 -6.87 -18.89
C PRO A 124 -24.47 -7.33 -17.83
N GLN A 125 -23.24 -7.67 -18.20
CA GLN A 125 -22.18 -8.06 -17.28
C GLN A 125 -21.80 -6.90 -16.33
N LYS A 126 -21.76 -5.68 -16.82
CA LYS A 126 -21.45 -4.49 -16.03
C LYS A 126 -22.50 -4.17 -14.95
N ARG A 127 -23.74 -4.66 -15.10
CA ARG A 127 -24.82 -4.44 -14.12
C ARG A 127 -24.60 -5.12 -12.78
N THR A 128 -23.74 -6.14 -12.72
CA THR A 128 -23.45 -6.90 -11.50
C THR A 128 -22.16 -6.46 -10.81
N MET A 129 -21.44 -5.50 -11.41
CA MET A 129 -20.17 -5.02 -10.86
C MET A 129 -20.39 -4.22 -9.58
N THR A 130 -19.73 -4.64 -8.50
CA THR A 130 -19.82 -4.03 -7.18
C THR A 130 -18.55 -3.30 -6.78
N LEU A 131 -18.61 -2.47 -5.73
CA LEU A 131 -17.45 -1.86 -5.12
C LEU A 131 -16.41 -2.91 -4.66
N GLU A 132 -16.84 -4.04 -4.10
CA GLU A 132 -15.91 -5.11 -3.71
C GLU A 132 -15.10 -5.65 -4.90
N HIS A 133 -15.71 -5.74 -6.09
CA HIS A 133 -14.99 -6.15 -7.29
C HIS A 133 -13.90 -5.15 -7.71
N LEU A 134 -14.11 -3.85 -7.46
CA LEU A 134 -13.06 -2.85 -7.68
C LEU A 134 -11.92 -3.03 -6.67
N LEU A 135 -12.24 -3.16 -5.39
CA LEU A 135 -11.26 -3.28 -4.31
C LEU A 135 -10.43 -4.57 -4.39
N THR A 136 -10.98 -5.64 -4.94
CA THR A 136 -10.30 -6.93 -5.15
C THR A 136 -9.65 -7.06 -6.52
N MET A 137 -9.71 -6.01 -7.36
CA MET A 137 -9.26 -6.04 -8.75
C MET A 137 -9.91 -7.15 -9.60
N SER A 138 -11.15 -7.52 -9.23
CA SER A 138 -11.92 -8.56 -9.94
C SER A 138 -13.11 -7.97 -10.71
N ALA A 139 -13.00 -6.72 -11.15
CA ALA A 139 -14.05 -6.03 -11.89
C ALA A 139 -14.40 -6.67 -13.24
N GLY A 140 -13.46 -7.37 -13.85
CA GLY A 140 -13.67 -8.12 -15.08
C GLY A 140 -13.47 -7.32 -16.36
N TYR A 141 -13.05 -6.06 -16.30
CA TYR A 141 -12.66 -5.30 -17.49
C TYR A 141 -11.49 -5.94 -18.23
N TYR A 142 -11.41 -5.72 -19.54
CA TYR A 142 -10.17 -5.97 -20.29
C TYR A 142 -9.14 -4.90 -19.89
N CYS A 143 -8.55 -5.12 -18.73
CA CYS A 143 -7.57 -4.25 -18.10
C CYS A 143 -6.51 -5.12 -17.40
N ASP A 144 -5.26 -4.95 -17.81
CA ASP A 144 -4.10 -5.63 -17.23
C ASP A 144 -2.90 -4.72 -17.43
N ASP A 145 -2.28 -4.26 -16.34
CA ASP A 145 -1.12 -3.37 -16.40
C ASP A 145 0.17 -4.09 -16.86
N THR A 146 0.10 -5.39 -17.15
CA THR A 146 1.19 -6.17 -17.76
C THR A 146 0.95 -6.47 -19.24
N ASP A 147 -0.20 -6.08 -19.79
CA ASP A 147 -0.55 -6.24 -21.21
C ASP A 147 -0.75 -4.89 -21.88
N ASP A 148 0.25 -4.47 -22.66
CA ASP A 148 0.22 -3.19 -23.40
C ASP A 148 -0.90 -3.10 -24.44
N LYS A 149 -1.57 -4.23 -24.76
CA LYS A 149 -2.71 -4.29 -25.67
C LYS A 149 -4.06 -4.13 -24.96
N ALA A 150 -4.09 -4.28 -23.66
CA ALA A 150 -5.32 -4.12 -22.90
C ALA A 150 -5.78 -2.65 -22.92
N PRO A 151 -7.01 -2.36 -23.36
CA PRO A 151 -7.49 -0.97 -23.44
C PRO A 151 -7.57 -0.30 -22.07
N GLY A 152 -7.71 -1.08 -20.99
CA GLY A 152 -7.73 -0.55 -19.62
C GLY A 152 -6.35 -0.45 -18.96
N ASN A 153 -5.27 -0.87 -19.64
CA ASN A 153 -3.90 -0.72 -19.15
C ASN A 153 -3.62 0.75 -18.77
N GLU A 154 -2.86 0.97 -17.68
CA GLU A 154 -2.58 2.30 -17.14
C GLU A 154 -1.92 3.24 -18.17
N GLU A 155 -0.95 2.73 -18.92
CA GLU A 155 -0.24 3.52 -19.93
C GLU A 155 -1.15 3.83 -21.12
N THR A 156 -1.94 2.85 -21.59
CA THR A 156 -2.93 3.06 -22.66
C THR A 156 -3.95 4.13 -22.25
N MET A 157 -4.44 4.09 -21.02
CA MET A 157 -5.36 5.11 -20.49
C MET A 157 -4.69 6.47 -20.39
N SER A 158 -3.46 6.55 -19.94
CA SER A 158 -2.75 7.83 -19.76
C SER A 158 -2.28 8.46 -21.06
N ASP A 159 -1.98 7.66 -22.08
CA ASP A 159 -1.44 8.13 -23.36
C ASP A 159 -2.55 8.59 -24.32
N GLN A 160 -3.79 8.13 -24.15
CA GLN A 160 -4.90 8.56 -24.99
C GLN A 160 -5.36 9.99 -24.62
N THR A 161 -5.90 10.74 -25.59
CA THR A 161 -6.34 12.13 -25.44
C THR A 161 -7.83 12.35 -25.68
N GLN A 162 -8.60 11.28 -25.94
CA GLN A 162 -10.01 11.36 -26.33
C GLN A 162 -10.93 11.50 -25.11
N GLU A 163 -10.63 10.84 -23.99
CA GLU A 163 -11.39 10.93 -22.76
C GLU A 163 -10.47 11.38 -21.60
N PRO A 164 -10.54 12.67 -21.24
CA PRO A 164 -9.71 13.23 -20.18
C PRO A 164 -10.12 12.77 -18.77
N ASP A 165 -11.36 12.35 -18.58
CA ASP A 165 -11.87 11.81 -17.31
C ASP A 165 -11.58 10.31 -17.25
N TYR A 166 -10.59 9.93 -16.45
CA TYR A 166 -10.15 8.54 -16.33
C TYR A 166 -11.18 7.64 -15.63
N TYR A 167 -12.11 8.19 -14.84
CA TYR A 167 -13.23 7.41 -14.32
C TYR A 167 -14.19 7.02 -15.44
N ARG A 168 -14.49 7.97 -16.34
CA ARG A 168 -15.33 7.71 -17.51
C ARG A 168 -14.64 6.80 -18.51
N TYR A 169 -13.32 6.94 -18.68
CA TYR A 169 -12.55 6.08 -19.57
C TYR A 169 -12.73 4.61 -19.21
N ILE A 170 -12.44 4.24 -17.95
CA ILE A 170 -12.52 2.82 -17.53
C ILE A 170 -13.95 2.28 -17.56
N LEU A 171 -14.97 3.08 -17.29
CA LEU A 171 -16.38 2.66 -17.40
C LEU A 171 -16.75 2.23 -18.83
N ASN A 172 -16.07 2.74 -19.86
CA ASN A 172 -16.29 2.39 -21.24
C ASN A 172 -15.42 1.24 -21.76
N VAL A 173 -14.42 0.79 -20.99
CA VAL A 173 -13.59 -0.36 -21.36
C VAL A 173 -14.44 -1.64 -21.43
N PRO A 174 -14.24 -2.51 -22.47
CA PRO A 174 -14.98 -3.76 -22.60
C PRO A 174 -14.66 -4.74 -21.48
N MET A 175 -15.57 -5.68 -21.25
CA MET A 175 -15.40 -6.77 -20.30
C MET A 175 -14.53 -7.88 -20.94
N ALA A 176 -13.67 -8.49 -20.11
CA ALA A 176 -12.90 -9.69 -20.45
C ALA A 176 -13.45 -10.94 -19.75
N THR A 177 -13.96 -10.76 -18.51
CA THR A 177 -14.57 -11.82 -17.69
C THR A 177 -15.76 -11.27 -16.91
N PRO A 178 -16.66 -12.13 -16.41
CA PRO A 178 -17.66 -11.68 -15.44
C PRO A 178 -17.02 -11.07 -14.19
N PRO A 179 -17.64 -10.03 -13.59
CA PRO A 179 -17.18 -9.48 -12.30
C PRO A 179 -17.10 -10.56 -11.22
N GLY A 180 -16.02 -10.57 -10.45
CA GLY A 180 -15.77 -11.50 -9.36
C GLY A 180 -15.15 -12.85 -9.78
N GLU A 181 -15.02 -13.13 -11.07
CA GLU A 181 -14.46 -14.39 -11.56
C GLU A 181 -12.94 -14.45 -11.38
N LYS A 182 -12.24 -13.38 -11.73
CA LYS A 182 -10.77 -13.34 -11.76
C LYS A 182 -10.25 -11.99 -11.32
N SER A 183 -9.20 -12.01 -10.49
CA SER A 183 -8.45 -10.81 -10.13
C SER A 183 -7.31 -10.58 -11.14
N VAL A 184 -7.26 -9.37 -11.70
CA VAL A 184 -6.20 -8.92 -12.61
C VAL A 184 -5.73 -7.54 -12.17
N TYR A 185 -4.42 -7.35 -12.04
CA TYR A 185 -3.87 -6.09 -11.58
C TYR A 185 -4.10 -4.97 -12.60
N CYS A 186 -4.87 -3.96 -12.19
CA CYS A 186 -5.32 -2.87 -13.04
C CYS A 186 -5.42 -1.56 -12.25
N SER A 187 -4.58 -0.60 -12.55
CA SER A 187 -4.55 0.73 -11.90
C SER A 187 -5.83 1.52 -12.13
N ALA A 188 -6.42 1.41 -13.32
CA ALA A 188 -7.66 2.11 -13.67
C ALA A 188 -8.85 1.65 -12.80
N VAL A 189 -8.88 0.39 -12.37
CA VAL A 189 -9.92 -0.13 -11.46
C VAL A 189 -9.79 0.47 -10.06
N ALA A 190 -8.59 0.58 -9.54
CA ALA A 190 -8.36 1.25 -8.27
C ALA A 190 -8.72 2.74 -8.35
N ASN A 191 -8.41 3.39 -9.49
CA ASN A 191 -8.82 4.76 -9.74
C ASN A 191 -10.35 4.92 -9.73
N LEU A 192 -11.08 4.00 -10.35
CA LEU A 192 -12.55 4.01 -10.36
C LEU A 192 -13.14 3.86 -8.95
N ALA A 193 -12.51 3.07 -8.07
CA ALA A 193 -12.95 2.93 -6.69
C ALA A 193 -12.90 4.28 -5.93
N LEU A 194 -11.86 5.09 -6.17
CA LEU A 194 -11.76 6.45 -5.62
C LEU A 194 -12.88 7.35 -6.16
N GLY A 195 -13.09 7.33 -7.47
CA GLY A 195 -14.16 8.10 -8.12
C GLY A 195 -15.55 7.70 -7.61
N MET A 196 -15.80 6.39 -7.43
CA MET A 196 -17.07 5.89 -6.89
C MET A 196 -17.31 6.36 -5.45
N ALA A 197 -16.29 6.40 -4.60
CA ALA A 197 -16.41 6.91 -3.24
C ALA A 197 -16.79 8.41 -3.23
N GLY A 198 -16.17 9.23 -4.09
CA GLY A 198 -16.53 10.63 -4.25
C GLY A 198 -17.95 10.83 -4.80
N ALA A 199 -18.33 10.04 -5.81
CA ALA A 199 -19.67 10.09 -6.39
C ALA A 199 -20.76 9.73 -5.37
N ALA A 200 -20.52 8.76 -4.49
CA ALA A 200 -21.44 8.36 -3.42
C ALA A 200 -21.70 9.49 -2.41
N LEU A 201 -20.67 10.29 -2.12
CA LEU A 201 -20.78 11.44 -1.22
C LEU A 201 -21.30 12.71 -1.91
N HIS A 202 -21.41 12.73 -3.25
CA HIS A 202 -21.61 13.94 -4.04
C HIS A 202 -20.58 15.04 -3.71
N ASP A 203 -19.33 14.62 -3.46
CA ASP A 203 -18.24 15.49 -3.04
C ASP A 203 -17.00 15.27 -3.92
N PHE A 204 -16.16 16.29 -4.01
CA PHE A 204 -14.87 16.15 -4.68
C PHE A 204 -13.97 15.22 -3.85
N PRO A 205 -13.40 14.15 -4.42
CA PRO A 205 -12.73 13.11 -3.62
C PRO A 205 -11.63 13.62 -2.71
N LEU A 206 -10.86 14.66 -3.10
CA LEU A 206 -9.80 15.21 -2.25
C LEU A 206 -10.33 15.96 -1.02
N TYR A 207 -11.48 16.61 -1.12
CA TYR A 207 -12.08 17.26 0.05
C TYR A 207 -12.59 16.23 1.06
N ALA A 208 -13.21 15.18 0.54
CA ALA A 208 -13.63 14.05 1.36
C ALA A 208 -12.43 13.31 1.98
N PHE A 209 -11.36 13.07 1.21
CA PHE A 209 -10.12 12.47 1.71
C PHE A 209 -9.49 13.32 2.82
N ASP A 210 -9.38 14.63 2.64
CA ASP A 210 -8.86 15.54 3.66
C ASP A 210 -9.67 15.44 4.96
N ARG A 211 -11.00 15.47 4.85
CA ARG A 211 -11.90 15.42 6.00
C ARG A 211 -11.92 14.07 6.70
N LEU A 212 -12.00 12.96 5.94
CA LEU A 212 -12.26 11.63 6.48
C LEU A 212 -10.98 10.83 6.79
N VAL A 213 -9.87 11.16 6.15
CA VAL A 213 -8.61 10.42 6.28
C VAL A 213 -7.47 11.31 6.75
N ALA A 214 -7.14 12.37 6.01
CA ALA A 214 -5.93 13.14 6.27
C ALA A 214 -5.95 13.84 7.63
N LYS A 215 -7.03 14.55 7.96
CA LYS A 215 -7.15 15.22 9.25
C LYS A 215 -7.19 14.25 10.43
N PRO A 216 -8.02 13.18 10.43
CA PRO A 216 -8.02 12.20 11.52
C PRO A 216 -6.68 11.49 11.70
N LEU A 217 -5.96 11.16 10.62
CA LEU A 217 -4.61 10.59 10.68
C LEU A 217 -3.53 11.62 11.02
N ARG A 218 -3.88 12.91 11.07
CA ARG A 218 -2.91 14.00 11.28
C ARG A 218 -1.79 13.93 10.23
N LEU A 219 -2.17 13.76 8.94
CA LEU A 219 -1.21 13.86 7.85
C LEU A 219 -0.73 15.31 7.72
N GLY A 220 0.55 15.47 7.48
CA GLY A 220 1.13 16.73 7.09
C GLY A 220 0.79 17.07 5.62
N VAL A 221 1.70 17.74 4.94
CA VAL A 221 1.53 18.04 3.53
C VAL A 221 1.59 16.76 2.70
N TYR A 222 0.70 16.65 1.70
CA TYR A 222 0.70 15.59 0.70
C TYR A 222 0.34 16.16 -0.67
N ALA A 223 0.66 15.45 -1.74
CA ALA A 223 0.34 15.86 -3.10
C ALA A 223 -0.31 14.71 -3.86
N TRP A 224 -1.38 15.00 -4.59
CA TRP A 224 -2.12 14.03 -5.37
C TRP A 224 -2.02 14.35 -6.87
N GLY A 225 -1.71 13.33 -7.70
CA GLY A 225 -1.77 13.44 -9.15
C GLY A 225 -3.24 13.57 -9.61
N LEU A 226 -3.46 14.42 -10.62
CA LEU A 226 -4.78 14.59 -11.22
C LEU A 226 -4.76 14.05 -12.65
N ASP A 227 -5.92 13.57 -13.11
CA ASP A 227 -6.13 13.29 -14.52
C ASP A 227 -6.31 14.61 -15.33
N PRO A 228 -6.35 14.56 -16.66
CA PRO A 228 -6.54 15.77 -17.47
C PRO A 228 -7.87 16.50 -17.25
N ALA A 229 -8.89 15.84 -16.70
CA ALA A 229 -10.17 16.44 -16.31
C ALA A 229 -10.12 17.10 -14.92
N GLY A 230 -9.00 16.95 -14.18
CA GLY A 230 -8.83 17.50 -12.84
C GLY A 230 -9.31 16.57 -11.71
N ASN A 231 -9.63 15.32 -12.00
CA ASN A 231 -9.97 14.34 -10.98
C ASN A 231 -8.72 13.74 -10.34
N PRO A 232 -8.71 13.48 -9.02
CA PRO A 232 -7.58 12.81 -8.38
C PRO A 232 -7.44 11.36 -8.88
N PHE A 233 -6.18 10.95 -9.10
CA PHE A 233 -5.85 9.62 -9.60
C PHE A 233 -5.62 8.64 -8.44
N GLY A 234 -6.53 7.70 -8.23
CA GLY A 234 -6.48 6.69 -7.16
C GLY A 234 -5.65 5.45 -7.48
N GLY A 235 -5.12 5.36 -8.69
CA GLY A 235 -4.31 4.23 -9.16
C GLY A 235 -2.84 4.31 -8.82
N GLY A 236 -2.34 5.47 -8.36
CA GLY A 236 -0.91 5.65 -8.07
C GLY A 236 -0.51 7.09 -7.79
N SER A 237 0.79 7.26 -7.55
CA SER A 237 1.49 8.56 -7.58
C SER A 237 0.97 9.63 -6.62
N VAL A 238 0.51 9.23 -5.44
CA VAL A 238 0.33 10.18 -4.33
C VAL A 238 1.66 10.33 -3.60
N GLN A 239 2.01 11.55 -3.23
CA GLN A 239 3.21 11.83 -2.45
C GLN A 239 2.86 12.06 -0.99
N TYR A 240 3.58 11.37 -0.10
CA TYR A 240 3.44 11.51 1.35
C TYR A 240 4.79 11.77 2.01
N LEU A 241 4.76 12.41 3.18
CA LEU A 241 5.90 12.42 4.09
C LEU A 241 6.16 11.00 4.62
N PRO A 242 7.42 10.61 4.89
CA PRO A 242 7.72 9.25 5.32
C PRO A 242 6.97 8.78 6.57
N ARG A 243 6.85 9.63 7.60
CA ARG A 243 6.11 9.30 8.81
C ARG A 243 4.60 9.17 8.59
N ASP A 244 4.06 9.89 7.61
CA ASP A 244 2.64 9.84 7.26
C ASP A 244 2.31 8.58 6.47
N PHE A 245 3.20 8.17 5.57
CA PHE A 245 2.99 6.98 4.75
C PHE A 245 2.81 5.71 5.58
N ILE A 246 3.58 5.56 6.65
CA ILE A 246 3.48 4.38 7.52
C ILE A 246 2.25 4.38 8.44
N LYS A 247 1.56 5.53 8.62
CA LYS A 247 0.31 5.60 9.39
C LYS A 247 -0.78 4.73 8.81
N PHE A 248 -0.82 4.57 7.49
CA PHE A 248 -1.79 3.70 6.83
C PHE A 248 -1.61 2.22 7.21
N GLY A 249 -0.37 1.76 7.37
CA GLY A 249 -0.09 0.42 7.88
C GLY A 249 -0.54 0.24 9.33
N GLN A 250 -0.23 1.20 10.19
CA GLN A 250 -0.66 1.16 11.60
C GLN A 250 -2.17 1.21 11.73
N LEU A 251 -2.84 2.04 10.91
CA LEU A 251 -4.30 2.13 10.89
C LEU A 251 -4.97 0.76 10.65
N LEU A 252 -4.47 -0.01 9.67
CA LEU A 252 -5.00 -1.35 9.37
C LEU A 252 -4.67 -2.33 10.49
N LEU A 253 -3.47 -2.27 11.05
CA LEU A 253 -3.04 -3.10 12.17
C LEU A 253 -3.92 -2.88 13.40
N ASP A 254 -4.31 -1.64 13.66
CA ASP A 254 -5.20 -1.21 14.75
C ASP A 254 -6.69 -1.28 14.37
N LYS A 255 -7.05 -2.11 13.39
CA LYS A 255 -8.44 -2.33 12.95
C LYS A 255 -9.21 -1.04 12.63
N GLY A 256 -8.55 -0.13 11.93
CA GLY A 256 -9.14 1.12 11.47
C GLY A 256 -9.15 2.25 12.49
N ARG A 257 -8.45 2.11 13.62
CA ARG A 257 -8.38 3.14 14.67
C ARG A 257 -7.03 3.86 14.68
N TRP A 258 -7.05 5.17 14.84
CA TRP A 258 -5.86 6.00 15.03
C TRP A 258 -6.09 7.03 16.14
N ASN A 259 -5.26 7.03 17.18
CA ASN A 259 -5.32 7.99 18.29
C ASN A 259 -6.75 8.21 18.82
N GLY A 260 -7.51 7.14 19.00
CA GLY A 260 -8.88 7.19 19.52
C GLY A 260 -9.97 7.40 18.45
N HIS A 261 -9.62 7.78 17.21
CA HIS A 261 -10.57 7.97 16.11
C HIS A 261 -10.76 6.68 15.31
N GLN A 262 -12.00 6.22 15.16
CA GLN A 262 -12.37 5.10 14.30
C GLN A 262 -12.57 5.62 12.88
N ILE A 263 -11.56 5.46 12.02
CA ILE A 263 -11.56 5.92 10.62
C ILE A 263 -12.22 4.90 9.71
N LEU A 264 -11.90 3.62 9.91
CA LEU A 264 -12.50 2.50 9.20
C LEU A 264 -13.30 1.65 10.18
N SER A 265 -14.36 0.97 9.72
CA SER A 265 -14.95 -0.08 10.56
C SER A 265 -13.93 -1.19 10.80
N PRO A 266 -13.94 -1.86 11.98
CA PRO A 266 -13.04 -2.99 12.26
C PRO A 266 -13.21 -4.13 11.24
N GLU A 267 -14.43 -4.36 10.76
CA GLU A 267 -14.76 -5.37 9.76
C GLU A 267 -14.10 -5.06 8.41
N PHE A 268 -14.20 -3.81 7.94
CA PHE A 268 -13.57 -3.39 6.69
C PHE A 268 -12.04 -3.46 6.79
N ALA A 269 -11.46 -2.95 7.89
CA ALA A 269 -10.01 -3.00 8.12
C ALA A 269 -9.49 -4.45 8.10
N THR A 270 -10.16 -5.37 8.82
CA THR A 270 -9.79 -6.79 8.86
C THR A 270 -9.94 -7.45 7.48
N ARG A 271 -11.03 -7.18 6.77
CA ARG A 271 -11.29 -7.73 5.45
C ARG A 271 -10.27 -7.24 4.42
N SER A 272 -9.87 -5.97 4.51
CA SER A 272 -8.90 -5.35 3.61
C SER A 272 -7.56 -6.08 3.55
N ILE A 273 -7.13 -6.65 4.67
CA ILE A 273 -5.85 -7.37 4.80
C ILE A 273 -6.04 -8.90 4.87
N SER A 274 -7.20 -9.40 4.44
CA SER A 274 -7.48 -10.83 4.34
C SER A 274 -7.17 -11.34 2.93
N PRO A 275 -6.66 -12.58 2.77
CA PRO A 275 -6.38 -13.17 1.46
C PRO A 275 -7.69 -13.51 0.76
N LEU A 276 -8.07 -12.78 -0.30
CA LEU A 276 -9.33 -12.93 -1.02
C LEU A 276 -9.14 -13.53 -2.42
N TYR A 277 -8.10 -13.13 -3.11
CA TYR A 277 -7.73 -13.63 -4.44
C TYR A 277 -6.25 -13.98 -4.50
N HIS A 278 -5.87 -14.92 -5.34
CA HIS A 278 -4.49 -15.13 -5.74
C HIS A 278 -4.11 -14.11 -6.81
N LEU A 279 -2.97 -13.48 -6.66
CA LEU A 279 -2.44 -12.51 -7.60
C LEU A 279 -0.91 -12.55 -7.57
N ARG A 280 -0.26 -12.89 -8.69
CA ARG A 280 1.20 -12.96 -8.82
C ARG A 280 1.89 -13.82 -7.75
N LYS A 281 1.45 -15.06 -7.54
CA LYS A 281 1.98 -16.01 -6.54
C LYS A 281 1.84 -15.58 -5.06
N VAL A 282 1.21 -14.48 -4.80
CA VAL A 282 0.81 -14.05 -3.46
C VAL A 282 -0.70 -13.91 -3.40
N THR A 283 -1.25 -13.41 -2.31
CA THR A 283 -2.68 -13.14 -2.22
C THR A 283 -2.95 -11.64 -2.13
N TYR A 284 -4.20 -11.25 -2.38
CA TYR A 284 -4.64 -9.88 -2.48
C TYR A 284 -5.97 -9.69 -1.75
N GLY A 285 -6.07 -8.62 -0.97
CA GLY A 285 -7.29 -8.20 -0.28
C GLY A 285 -7.92 -6.99 -0.97
N TYR A 286 -8.31 -5.98 -0.19
CA TYR A 286 -8.83 -4.72 -0.73
C TYR A 286 -7.69 -3.74 -1.04
N LEU A 287 -7.08 -3.92 -2.21
CA LEU A 287 -5.91 -3.17 -2.69
C LEU A 287 -4.66 -3.30 -1.79
N TRP A 288 -4.58 -4.37 -1.03
CA TRP A 288 -3.42 -4.75 -0.22
C TRP A 288 -2.89 -6.10 -0.66
N TRP A 289 -1.57 -6.21 -0.78
CA TRP A 289 -0.86 -7.46 -1.02
C TRP A 289 -0.69 -8.22 0.28
N ILE A 290 -0.82 -9.55 0.25
CA ILE A 290 -0.74 -10.38 1.45
C ILE A 290 0.19 -11.56 1.19
N GLU A 291 1.15 -11.76 2.10
CA GLU A 291 2.17 -12.79 1.96
C GLU A 291 2.54 -13.36 3.33
N ASP A 292 2.84 -14.65 3.38
CA ASP A 292 3.39 -15.28 4.57
C ASP A 292 4.93 -15.25 4.47
N LEU A 293 5.57 -14.58 5.44
CA LEU A 293 7.00 -14.37 5.50
C LEU A 293 7.66 -15.29 6.52
N PRO A 294 8.89 -15.78 6.28
CA PRO A 294 9.62 -16.56 7.27
C PRO A 294 9.95 -15.70 8.50
N TYR A 295 9.71 -16.24 9.67
CA TYR A 295 10.10 -15.62 10.93
C TYR A 295 10.52 -16.72 11.92
N LYS A 296 11.81 -16.80 12.21
CA LYS A 296 12.38 -17.89 13.03
C LYS A 296 11.99 -19.28 12.48
N LYS A 297 11.29 -20.11 13.28
CA LYS A 297 10.85 -21.46 12.90
C LYS A 297 9.41 -21.53 12.38
N ARG A 298 8.77 -20.39 12.11
CA ARG A 298 7.38 -20.28 11.63
C ARG A 298 7.27 -19.24 10.51
N THR A 299 6.07 -19.06 10.01
CA THR A 299 5.73 -17.93 9.15
C THR A 299 4.85 -16.93 9.91
N VAL A 300 4.91 -15.68 9.49
CA VAL A 300 4.01 -14.60 9.93
C VAL A 300 3.37 -13.96 8.72
N ARG A 301 2.11 -13.59 8.84
CA ARG A 301 1.38 -12.95 7.74
C ARG A 301 1.68 -11.47 7.70
N ALA A 302 2.12 -11.01 6.53
CA ALA A 302 2.30 -9.60 6.22
C ALA A 302 1.23 -9.12 5.25
N PHE A 303 0.73 -7.90 5.45
CA PHE A 303 0.00 -7.15 4.45
C PHE A 303 0.85 -5.97 3.97
N MET A 304 0.73 -5.61 2.69
CA MET A 304 1.66 -4.65 2.09
C MET A 304 0.97 -3.73 1.09
N ALA A 305 1.34 -2.44 1.14
CA ALA A 305 1.20 -1.52 0.03
C ALA A 305 2.51 -1.50 -0.74
N LEU A 306 2.49 -1.78 -2.04
CA LEU A 306 3.68 -1.89 -2.89
C LEU A 306 3.61 -0.89 -4.05
N GLY A 307 4.72 -0.20 -4.29
CA GLY A 307 4.88 0.71 -5.43
C GLY A 307 6.18 0.49 -6.18
N ALA A 308 6.14 0.78 -7.49
CA ALA A 308 7.31 0.72 -8.35
C ALA A 308 8.48 1.50 -7.75
N GLY A 309 9.71 1.03 -7.96
CA GLY A 309 10.91 1.62 -7.40
C GLY A 309 11.26 1.15 -6.00
N GLY A 310 10.41 0.36 -5.33
CA GLY A 310 10.64 -0.16 -3.98
C GLY A 310 9.91 0.62 -2.88
N GLN A 311 8.80 1.27 -3.20
CA GLN A 311 7.92 1.87 -2.21
C GLN A 311 7.17 0.78 -1.44
N LEU A 312 7.15 0.86 -0.11
CA LEU A 312 6.52 -0.17 0.71
C LEU A 312 6.01 0.39 2.04
N VAL A 313 4.78 0.00 2.39
CA VAL A 313 4.32 -0.10 3.77
C VAL A 313 3.97 -1.55 4.03
N MET A 314 4.54 -2.15 5.07
CA MET A 314 4.27 -3.52 5.49
C MET A 314 3.78 -3.52 6.93
N GLY A 315 2.66 -4.20 7.19
CA GLY A 315 2.19 -4.49 8.53
C GLY A 315 2.22 -5.99 8.82
N ILE A 316 2.64 -6.38 10.02
CA ILE A 316 2.67 -7.77 10.49
C ILE A 316 1.94 -7.83 11.83
N PRO A 317 0.62 -8.18 11.83
CA PRO A 317 -0.19 -8.14 13.05
C PRO A 317 0.34 -9.03 14.18
N GLU A 318 0.84 -10.22 13.86
CA GLU A 318 1.38 -11.16 14.84
C GLU A 318 2.60 -10.63 15.59
N LEU A 319 3.33 -9.68 15.02
CA LEU A 319 4.51 -9.06 15.63
C LEU A 319 4.24 -7.62 16.09
N ASP A 320 3.01 -7.12 15.89
CA ASP A 320 2.65 -5.71 16.14
C ASP A 320 3.70 -4.77 15.54
N LEU A 321 3.97 -4.96 14.24
CA LEU A 321 5.10 -4.36 13.53
C LEU A 321 4.61 -3.66 12.27
N VAL A 322 5.10 -2.43 12.02
CA VAL A 322 4.92 -1.73 10.74
C VAL A 322 6.29 -1.26 10.23
N ILE A 323 6.51 -1.45 8.95
CA ILE A 323 7.75 -1.08 8.28
C ILE A 323 7.43 -0.22 7.07
N GLY A 324 8.18 0.87 6.89
CA GLY A 324 8.08 1.74 5.72
C GLY A 324 9.41 1.83 4.99
N LEU A 325 9.35 1.77 3.66
CA LEU A 325 10.48 1.98 2.77
C LEU A 325 10.11 2.97 1.67
N TYR A 326 11.00 3.92 1.45
CA TYR A 326 11.05 4.72 0.24
C TYR A 326 12.34 4.45 -0.53
N ALA A 327 12.22 4.34 -1.85
CA ALA A 327 13.34 4.01 -2.72
C ALA A 327 13.15 4.55 -4.15
N ALA A 328 14.18 4.45 -4.98
CA ALA A 328 14.16 4.89 -6.38
C ALA A 328 14.75 3.87 -7.35
N ASN A 329 14.46 2.58 -7.15
CA ASN A 329 14.98 1.50 -7.99
C ASN A 329 14.15 1.26 -9.24
N TYR A 330 13.69 2.32 -9.90
CA TYR A 330 12.83 2.25 -11.08
C TYR A 330 13.54 1.57 -12.25
N GLY A 331 12.87 0.58 -12.86
CA GLY A 331 13.38 -0.13 -14.03
C GLY A 331 14.68 -0.92 -13.81
N THR A 332 15.07 -1.15 -12.56
CA THR A 332 16.29 -1.89 -12.19
C THR A 332 15.99 -3.29 -11.69
N ARG A 333 17.00 -4.17 -11.67
CA ARG A 333 16.90 -5.52 -11.08
C ARG A 333 16.70 -5.49 -9.57
N THR A 334 17.02 -4.37 -8.91
CA THR A 334 16.92 -4.18 -7.46
C THR A 334 15.56 -3.65 -7.00
N GLN A 335 14.63 -3.40 -7.92
CA GLN A 335 13.28 -2.88 -7.55
C GLN A 335 12.57 -3.77 -6.53
N GLY A 336 12.65 -5.09 -6.67
CA GLY A 336 12.05 -6.06 -5.74
C GLY A 336 12.97 -6.43 -4.57
N HIS A 337 14.27 -6.20 -4.68
CA HIS A 337 15.27 -6.62 -3.70
C HIS A 337 15.06 -5.95 -2.32
N LEU A 338 14.62 -4.70 -2.29
CA LEU A 338 14.40 -3.98 -1.04
C LEU A 338 13.36 -4.65 -0.14
N ARG A 339 12.40 -5.39 -0.73
CA ARG A 339 11.41 -6.16 0.01
C ARG A 339 12.04 -7.40 0.66
N GLU A 340 13.12 -7.94 0.08
CA GLU A 340 13.83 -9.12 0.62
C GLU A 340 14.62 -8.80 1.88
N VAL A 341 15.13 -7.58 2.01
CA VAL A 341 15.95 -7.18 3.17
C VAL A 341 15.17 -7.22 4.48
N ILE A 342 13.83 -7.05 4.44
CA ILE A 342 12.98 -7.08 5.63
C ILE A 342 12.97 -8.49 6.24
N PRO A 343 12.53 -9.56 5.55
CA PRO A 343 12.55 -10.89 6.13
C PRO A 343 13.97 -11.40 6.38
N GLN A 344 14.97 -10.97 5.62
CA GLN A 344 16.37 -11.43 5.81
C GLN A 344 17.03 -10.82 7.05
N PHE A 345 16.85 -9.53 7.30
CA PHE A 345 17.65 -8.78 8.28
C PHE A 345 16.82 -8.11 9.38
N VAL A 346 15.61 -7.66 9.08
CA VAL A 346 14.77 -6.92 10.04
C VAL A 346 13.97 -7.88 10.92
N LEU A 347 13.27 -8.85 10.32
CA LEU A 347 12.45 -9.79 11.09
C LEU A 347 13.28 -10.61 12.10
N PRO A 348 14.49 -11.10 11.79
CA PRO A 348 15.31 -11.77 12.78
C PRO A 348 15.69 -10.94 14.00
N ALA A 349 15.73 -9.60 13.85
CA ALA A 349 16.02 -8.68 14.95
C ALA A 349 14.84 -8.48 15.92
N VAL A 350 13.62 -8.84 15.49
CA VAL A 350 12.40 -8.71 16.30
C VAL A 350 12.35 -9.85 17.32
N ARG A 351 12.27 -9.52 18.60
CA ARG A 351 12.19 -10.48 19.70
C ARG A 351 10.78 -10.54 20.26
N GLU A 352 10.38 -11.74 20.68
CA GLU A 352 9.10 -12.00 21.34
C GLU A 352 9.32 -12.26 22.83
N PRO A 353 8.28 -12.13 23.67
CA PRO A 353 8.38 -12.53 25.08
C PRO A 353 8.86 -13.99 25.22
N GLY A 354 9.89 -14.20 26.02
CA GLY A 354 10.51 -15.52 26.22
C GLY A 354 11.71 -15.81 25.32
N ASP A 355 12.03 -14.98 24.36
CA ASP A 355 13.26 -15.11 23.60
C ASP A 355 14.49 -14.82 24.49
N ASP A 356 15.55 -15.57 24.25
CA ASP A 356 16.86 -15.27 24.85
C ASP A 356 17.40 -13.96 24.27
N GLN A 357 17.48 -12.93 25.12
CA GLN A 357 17.94 -11.60 24.72
C GLN A 357 19.44 -11.60 24.33
N ASN A 358 20.21 -12.61 24.72
CA ASN A 358 21.62 -12.74 24.40
C ASN A 358 21.89 -13.67 23.21
N ALA A 359 20.85 -14.33 22.68
CA ALA A 359 21.02 -15.18 21.51
C ALA A 359 21.43 -14.34 20.28
N PRO A 360 22.41 -14.81 19.50
CA PRO A 360 22.82 -14.08 18.29
C PRO A 360 21.67 -14.01 17.29
N VAL A 361 21.51 -12.83 16.66
CA VAL A 361 20.58 -12.67 15.55
C VAL A 361 21.22 -13.25 14.29
N ILE A 362 20.52 -14.20 13.67
CA ILE A 362 20.95 -14.89 12.45
C ILE A 362 20.09 -14.39 11.30
N ASP A 363 20.73 -13.95 10.21
CA ASP A 363 20.06 -13.55 8.98
C ASP A 363 19.27 -14.73 8.39
N GLN A 364 18.12 -14.47 7.78
CA GLN A 364 17.27 -15.49 7.17
C GLN A 364 17.41 -15.47 5.65
N GLU A 365 17.26 -16.62 5.01
CA GLU A 365 17.12 -16.70 3.55
C GLU A 365 15.68 -16.38 3.15
N TYR A 366 15.53 -15.57 2.14
CA TYR A 366 14.23 -15.25 1.55
C TYR A 366 14.41 -14.80 0.12
N THR A 367 13.56 -15.29 -0.77
CA THR A 367 13.45 -14.83 -2.16
C THR A 367 12.05 -14.31 -2.40
N ASN A 368 11.96 -13.06 -2.87
CA ASN A 368 10.70 -12.42 -3.18
C ASN A 368 9.95 -13.13 -4.32
N PRO A 369 8.72 -13.66 -4.08
CA PRO A 369 7.93 -14.32 -5.11
C PRO A 369 7.22 -13.33 -6.06
N TYR A 370 7.20 -12.04 -5.73
CA TYR A 370 6.50 -11.01 -6.49
C TYR A 370 7.02 -10.92 -7.93
N GLY A 371 6.12 -10.68 -8.88
CA GLY A 371 6.45 -10.57 -10.31
C GLY A 371 6.21 -11.83 -11.12
N ALA A 372 5.88 -12.97 -10.48
CA ALA A 372 5.47 -14.18 -11.19
C ALA A 372 4.09 -14.04 -11.86
N SER A 373 3.79 -14.93 -12.80
CA SER A 373 2.51 -14.93 -13.53
C SER A 373 1.31 -15.02 -12.58
N PRO A 374 0.30 -14.17 -12.77
CA PRO A 374 -0.94 -14.20 -11.99
C PRO A 374 -1.79 -15.41 -12.39
N ASP A 375 -2.51 -16.02 -11.44
CA ASP A 375 -3.58 -16.95 -11.75
C ASP A 375 -4.97 -16.32 -11.57
N GLY A 376 -5.07 -15.28 -10.72
CA GLY A 376 -6.27 -14.47 -10.50
C GLY A 376 -7.41 -15.19 -9.80
N SER A 377 -7.24 -16.43 -9.35
CA SER A 377 -8.31 -17.22 -8.73
C SER A 377 -8.69 -16.70 -7.34
N ARG A 378 -9.95 -16.92 -6.98
CA ARG A 378 -10.43 -16.63 -5.62
C ARG A 378 -9.80 -17.60 -4.62
N VAL A 379 -9.39 -17.09 -3.47
CA VAL A 379 -8.91 -17.93 -2.35
C VAL A 379 -10.09 -18.74 -1.83
N LYS A 380 -9.93 -20.04 -1.71
CA LYS A 380 -10.93 -20.92 -1.11
C LYS A 380 -11.01 -20.62 0.40
N PRO A 381 -12.21 -20.59 0.99
CA PRO A 381 -12.40 -20.34 2.42
C PRO A 381 -11.77 -21.43 3.30
#